data_67a1f2a4cbcf854d6b306e6e8939bbd7
#
_entry.id   67a1f2a4cbcf854d6b306e6e8939bbd7
#
_cell.length_a   1.000
_cell.length_b   1.000
_cell.length_c   1.000
_cell.angle_alpha   90.00
_cell.angle_beta   90.00
_cell.angle_gamma   90.00
#
_symmetry.space_group_name_H-M   'P 1'
#
loop_
_entity.id
_entity.type
_entity.pdbx_description
1 polymer ?
#
loop_
_entity_poly.entity_id
_entity_poly.type
_entity_poly.pdbx_seq_one_letter_code
_entity_poly.pdbx_strand_id
1 'polypeptide(L)'
;MTGVLVDTNVIVYAYDMGEAVKQERALQVLDALQGAGTGQLSTQTLAEFFRVTTRESRRLLTVAEATEQVEKLVRAWSVLEVTPMIVLEAARGVRDHQLAYWDAQVWATARLNQIPTVFSEDFKSGSVVEAVHFVDPFQAQFNIAEWL
;
A
#
# COMPACT_ATOMS: atom_id res chain seq x y z
N MET A 1 5.31 -9.24 16.12
CA MET A 1 5.08 -7.88 15.60
C MET A 1 3.91 -7.88 14.66
N THR A 2 3.07 -6.93 14.82
CA THR A 2 1.95 -6.68 13.93
C THR A 2 2.23 -5.41 13.14
N GLY A 3 1.59 -5.24 12.04
CA GLY A 3 1.72 -4.05 11.20
C GLY A 3 1.59 -4.45 9.75
N VAL A 4 0.91 -3.60 9.01
CA VAL A 4 0.67 -3.81 7.58
C VAL A 4 1.00 -2.52 6.84
N LEU A 5 1.91 -2.60 5.89
CA LEU A 5 2.14 -1.53 4.93
C LEU A 5 1.16 -1.72 3.77
N VAL A 6 0.38 -0.69 3.49
CA VAL A 6 -0.65 -0.74 2.45
C VAL A 6 -0.10 -0.12 1.17
N ASP A 7 -0.08 -0.90 0.09
CA ASP A 7 0.38 -0.42 -1.21
C ASP A 7 -0.69 0.44 -1.89
N THR A 8 -0.27 1.23 -2.86
CA THR A 8 -1.08 2.23 -3.56
C THR A 8 -2.37 1.66 -4.13
N ASN A 9 -2.31 0.48 -4.78
CA ASN A 9 -3.48 -0.10 -5.42
C ASN A 9 -4.65 -0.31 -4.46
N VAL A 10 -4.37 -0.69 -3.21
CA VAL A 10 -5.43 -0.92 -2.22
C VAL A 10 -6.18 0.38 -1.90
N ILE A 11 -5.44 1.49 -1.77
CA ILE A 11 -6.06 2.79 -1.49
C ILE A 11 -6.82 3.29 -2.71
N VAL A 12 -6.25 3.16 -3.90
CA VAL A 12 -6.89 3.62 -5.14
C VAL A 12 -8.24 2.93 -5.36
N TYR A 13 -8.33 1.62 -5.12
CA TYR A 13 -9.58 0.90 -5.28
C TYR A 13 -10.71 1.43 -4.38
N ALA A 14 -10.39 1.99 -3.23
CA ALA A 14 -11.40 2.59 -2.35
C ALA A 14 -12.16 3.74 -3.02
N TYR A 15 -11.59 4.34 -4.06
CA TYR A 15 -12.18 5.45 -4.81
C TYR A 15 -12.62 5.06 -6.22
N ASP A 16 -12.53 3.78 -6.58
CA ASP A 16 -12.81 3.31 -7.94
C ASP A 16 -14.21 2.70 -8.03
N MET A 17 -15.18 3.51 -8.40
CA MET A 17 -16.58 3.07 -8.55
C MET A 17 -16.76 2.09 -9.72
N GLY A 18 -15.85 2.06 -10.68
CA GLY A 18 -15.86 1.11 -11.80
C GLY A 18 -15.47 -0.32 -11.41
N GLU A 19 -14.91 -0.49 -10.20
CA GLU A 19 -14.50 -1.77 -9.64
C GLU A 19 -15.22 -2.03 -8.32
N ALA A 20 -16.56 -2.18 -8.39
CA ALA A 20 -17.42 -2.19 -7.21
C ALA A 20 -17.03 -3.25 -6.16
N VAL A 21 -16.65 -4.45 -6.58
CA VAL A 21 -16.26 -5.53 -5.66
C VAL A 21 -14.93 -5.20 -4.95
N LYS A 22 -13.95 -4.73 -5.70
CA LYS A 22 -12.66 -4.33 -5.14
C LYS A 22 -12.79 -3.08 -4.27
N GLN A 23 -13.64 -2.14 -4.66
CA GLN A 23 -13.92 -0.94 -3.86
C GLN A 23 -14.44 -1.32 -2.48
N GLU A 24 -15.44 -2.19 -2.41
CA GLU A 24 -16.01 -2.63 -1.14
C GLU A 24 -14.95 -3.32 -0.27
N ARG A 25 -14.16 -4.21 -0.87
CA ARG A 25 -13.08 -4.91 -0.15
C ARG A 25 -12.02 -3.91 0.35
N ALA A 26 -11.60 -2.97 -0.48
CA ALA A 26 -10.63 -1.95 -0.09
C ALA A 26 -11.13 -1.12 1.09
N LEU A 27 -12.38 -0.68 1.06
CA LEU A 27 -12.97 0.09 2.15
C LEU A 27 -13.01 -0.72 3.46
N GLN A 28 -13.38 -1.99 3.39
CA GLN A 28 -13.39 -2.87 4.56
C GLN A 28 -12.00 -3.04 5.16
N VAL A 29 -11.00 -3.27 4.30
CA VAL A 29 -9.61 -3.47 4.71
C VAL A 29 -9.04 -2.23 5.36
N LEU A 30 -9.20 -1.08 4.72
CA LEU A 30 -8.67 0.19 5.22
C LEU A 30 -9.33 0.59 6.54
N ASP A 31 -10.64 0.42 6.65
CA ASP A 31 -11.39 0.72 7.86
C ASP A 31 -10.95 -0.16 9.03
N ALA A 32 -10.77 -1.46 8.77
CA ALA A 32 -10.33 -2.40 9.80
C ALA A 32 -8.90 -2.09 10.29
N LEU A 33 -7.97 -1.80 9.38
CA LEU A 33 -6.59 -1.46 9.73
C LEU A 33 -6.52 -0.15 10.51
N GLN A 34 -7.30 0.84 10.09
CA GLN A 34 -7.35 2.13 10.78
C GLN A 34 -7.93 1.96 12.19
N GLY A 35 -9.00 1.21 12.32
CA GLY A 35 -9.61 0.92 13.62
C GLY A 35 -8.70 0.17 14.57
N ALA A 36 -7.90 -0.76 14.06
CA ALA A 36 -6.94 -1.53 14.84
C ALA A 36 -5.64 -0.75 15.14
N GLY A 37 -5.37 0.33 14.40
CA GLY A 37 -4.14 1.10 14.53
C GLY A 37 -2.90 0.37 14.02
N THR A 38 -3.07 -0.62 13.14
CA THR A 38 -1.96 -1.46 12.65
C THR A 38 -1.56 -1.18 11.21
N GLY A 39 -2.33 -0.36 10.49
CA GLY A 39 -2.03 0.01 9.11
C GLY A 39 -1.06 1.16 9.01
N GLN A 40 -0.17 1.10 8.04
CA GLN A 40 0.79 2.16 7.75
C GLN A 40 0.83 2.44 6.26
N LEU A 41 1.12 3.68 5.91
CA LEU A 41 1.33 4.14 4.54
C LEU A 41 2.77 4.64 4.40
N SER A 42 3.18 4.93 3.18
CA SER A 42 4.45 5.60 2.93
C SER A 42 4.25 6.86 2.08
N THR A 43 5.25 7.70 2.05
CA THR A 43 5.25 8.88 1.15
C THR A 43 5.16 8.46 -0.31
N GLN A 44 5.73 7.31 -0.69
CA GLN A 44 5.56 6.75 -2.04
C GLN A 44 4.09 6.46 -2.33
N THR A 45 3.39 5.79 -1.41
CA THR A 45 1.99 5.44 -1.58
C THR A 45 1.11 6.67 -1.74
N LEU A 46 1.37 7.72 -0.96
CA LEU A 46 0.62 8.97 -1.06
C LEU A 46 0.87 9.66 -2.41
N ALA A 47 2.13 9.72 -2.85
CA ALA A 47 2.48 10.35 -4.13
C ALA A 47 1.88 9.59 -5.32
N GLU A 48 1.97 8.27 -5.32
CA GLU A 48 1.37 7.44 -6.37
C GLU A 48 -0.15 7.51 -6.36
N PHE A 49 -0.78 7.52 -5.19
CA PHE A 49 -2.22 7.70 -5.04
C PHE A 49 -2.68 9.00 -5.71
N PHE A 50 -2.02 10.12 -5.40
CA PHE A 50 -2.35 11.41 -6.01
C PHE A 50 -2.22 11.34 -7.53
N ARG A 51 -1.10 10.82 -8.02
CA ARG A 51 -0.83 10.75 -9.46
C ARG A 51 -1.84 9.86 -10.19
N VAL A 52 -2.12 8.68 -9.65
CA VAL A 52 -3.01 7.71 -10.29
C VAL A 52 -4.47 8.19 -10.30
N THR A 53 -4.95 8.77 -9.22
CA THR A 53 -6.35 9.22 -9.12
C THR A 53 -6.64 10.47 -9.94
N THR A 54 -5.63 11.27 -10.24
CA THR A 54 -5.81 12.53 -11.00
C THR A 54 -5.36 12.48 -12.46
N ARG A 55 -4.83 11.34 -12.92
CA ARG A 55 -4.34 11.21 -14.30
C ARG A 55 -5.46 11.38 -15.32
N GLU A 56 -5.17 12.04 -16.44
CA GLU A 56 -6.17 12.35 -17.46
C GLU A 56 -6.77 11.11 -18.12
N SER A 57 -5.98 10.05 -18.31
CA SER A 57 -6.40 8.83 -18.98
C SER A 57 -7.56 8.12 -18.26
N ARG A 58 -7.61 8.23 -16.94
CA ARG A 58 -8.68 7.68 -16.12
C ARG A 58 -8.73 8.43 -14.78
N ARG A 59 -9.43 9.55 -14.78
CA ARG A 59 -9.52 10.41 -13.60
C ARG A 59 -10.59 9.88 -12.65
N LEU A 60 -10.16 9.47 -11.46
CA LEU A 60 -11.07 9.07 -10.38
C LEU A 60 -11.46 10.26 -9.51
N LEU A 61 -10.53 11.21 -9.32
CA LEU A 61 -10.71 12.39 -8.49
C LEU A 61 -10.19 13.63 -9.23
N THR A 62 -10.78 14.78 -8.92
CA THR A 62 -10.17 16.06 -9.32
C THR A 62 -8.91 16.31 -8.51
N VAL A 63 -8.08 17.24 -8.94
CA VAL A 63 -6.87 17.63 -8.18
C VAL A 63 -7.25 18.10 -6.78
N ALA A 64 -8.32 18.90 -6.66
CA ALA A 64 -8.78 19.39 -5.37
C ALA A 64 -9.25 18.25 -4.46
N GLU A 65 -10.02 17.31 -4.99
CA GLU A 65 -10.49 16.13 -4.24
C GLU A 65 -9.33 15.25 -3.80
N ALA A 66 -8.38 14.97 -4.70
CA ALA A 66 -7.20 14.14 -4.38
C ALA A 66 -6.34 14.80 -3.31
N THR A 67 -6.14 16.12 -3.39
CA THR A 67 -5.39 16.88 -2.37
C THR A 67 -6.06 16.73 -1.01
N GLU A 68 -7.36 16.90 -0.95
CA GLU A 68 -8.13 16.74 0.29
C GLU A 68 -8.00 15.33 0.87
N GLN A 69 -8.08 14.30 0.01
CA GLN A 69 -7.93 12.93 0.47
C GLN A 69 -6.52 12.62 0.98
N VAL A 70 -5.48 13.13 0.32
CA VAL A 70 -4.10 12.98 0.81
C VAL A 70 -3.95 13.64 2.19
N GLU A 71 -4.50 14.83 2.38
CA GLU A 71 -4.48 15.49 3.69
C GLU A 71 -5.14 14.64 4.77
N LYS A 72 -6.29 14.04 4.47
CA LYS A 72 -6.99 13.15 5.40
C LYS A 72 -6.16 11.89 5.73
N LEU A 73 -5.53 11.29 4.73
CA LEU A 73 -4.67 10.13 4.94
C LEU A 73 -3.47 10.46 5.83
N VAL A 74 -2.84 11.60 5.60
CA VAL A 74 -1.70 12.04 6.43
C VAL A 74 -2.12 12.22 7.89
N ARG A 75 -3.33 12.71 8.15
CA ARG A 75 -3.82 12.91 9.52
C ARG A 75 -4.23 11.61 10.19
N ALA A 76 -4.82 10.68 9.43
CA ALA A 76 -5.44 9.49 10.00
C ALA A 76 -4.50 8.29 10.10
N TRP A 77 -3.44 8.27 9.30
CA TRP A 77 -2.54 7.11 9.20
C TRP A 77 -1.12 7.46 9.63
N SER A 78 -0.41 6.45 10.12
CA SER A 78 1.04 6.54 10.26
C SER A 78 1.67 6.51 8.86
N VAL A 79 2.43 7.53 8.51
CA VAL A 79 3.08 7.66 7.20
C VAL A 79 4.58 7.57 7.36
N LEU A 80 5.17 6.59 6.69
CA LEU A 80 6.62 6.36 6.71
C LEU A 80 7.28 7.14 5.58
N GLU A 81 8.39 7.78 5.89
CA GLU A 81 9.16 8.52 4.89
C GLU A 81 10.09 7.59 4.12
N VAL A 82 10.14 7.74 2.80
CA VAL A 82 11.14 7.08 1.98
C VAL A 82 12.47 7.81 2.15
N THR A 83 13.40 7.16 2.83
CA THR A 83 14.73 7.70 3.16
C THR A 83 15.78 7.27 2.13
N PRO A 84 16.98 7.89 2.11
CA PRO A 84 18.09 7.38 1.29
C PRO A 84 18.42 5.91 1.56
N MET A 85 18.31 5.47 2.82
CA MET A 85 18.58 4.06 3.16
C MET A 85 17.54 3.13 2.53
N ILE A 86 16.28 3.55 2.45
CA ILE A 86 15.25 2.78 1.78
C ILE A 86 15.55 2.66 0.27
N VAL A 87 16.02 3.73 -0.36
CA VAL A 87 16.41 3.69 -1.79
C VAL A 87 17.56 2.71 -2.01
N LEU A 88 18.57 2.71 -1.14
CA LEU A 88 19.68 1.76 -1.24
C LEU A 88 19.21 0.32 -1.04
N GLU A 89 18.34 0.07 -0.08
CA GLU A 89 17.77 -1.25 0.16
C GLU A 89 16.89 -1.70 -1.02
N ALA A 90 16.13 -0.80 -1.61
CA ALA A 90 15.35 -1.09 -2.82
C ALA A 90 16.26 -1.51 -3.98
N ALA A 91 17.38 -0.82 -4.18
CA ALA A 91 18.38 -1.20 -5.18
C ALA A 91 18.91 -2.60 -4.93
N ARG A 92 19.14 -2.97 -3.67
CA ARG A 92 19.53 -4.33 -3.28
C ARG A 92 18.45 -5.34 -3.63
N GLY A 93 17.19 -5.01 -3.40
CA GLY A 93 16.05 -5.88 -3.76
C GLY A 93 15.96 -6.13 -5.27
N VAL A 94 16.23 -5.12 -6.07
CA VAL A 94 16.32 -5.30 -7.54
C VAL A 94 17.47 -6.25 -7.89
N ARG A 95 18.64 -6.05 -7.30
CA ARG A 95 19.82 -6.85 -7.58
C ARG A 95 19.69 -8.30 -7.12
N ASP A 96 19.22 -8.51 -5.89
CA ASP A 96 19.26 -9.82 -5.24
C ASP A 96 17.97 -10.62 -5.42
N HIS A 97 16.83 -9.95 -5.63
CA HIS A 97 15.51 -10.59 -5.71
C HIS A 97 14.79 -10.32 -7.03
N GLN A 98 15.42 -9.61 -7.96
CA GLN A 98 14.86 -9.28 -9.28
C GLN A 98 13.49 -8.56 -9.20
N LEU A 99 13.28 -7.78 -8.17
CA LEU A 99 12.07 -6.96 -8.05
C LEU A 99 12.12 -5.79 -9.02
N ALA A 100 10.96 -5.38 -9.55
CA ALA A 100 10.85 -4.09 -10.24
C ALA A 100 11.12 -2.98 -9.21
N TYR A 101 11.75 -1.87 -9.63
CA TYR A 101 12.25 -0.89 -8.66
C TYR A 101 11.17 -0.36 -7.70
N TRP A 102 10.03 0.07 -8.24
CA TRP A 102 9.00 0.65 -7.36
C TRP A 102 8.41 -0.37 -6.39
N ASP A 103 8.31 -1.64 -6.79
CA ASP A 103 7.94 -2.74 -5.91
C ASP A 103 9.03 -2.99 -4.86
N ALA A 104 10.29 -2.91 -5.27
CA ALA A 104 11.42 -3.03 -4.36
C ALA A 104 11.42 -1.93 -3.31
N GLN A 105 10.99 -0.71 -3.66
CA GLN A 105 10.90 0.39 -2.71
C GLN A 105 9.80 0.17 -1.68
N VAL A 106 8.66 -0.40 -2.07
CA VAL A 106 7.61 -0.83 -1.12
C VAL A 106 8.16 -1.89 -0.17
N TRP A 107 8.81 -2.93 -0.71
CA TRP A 107 9.44 -3.97 0.07
C TRP A 107 10.48 -3.42 1.06
N ALA A 108 11.36 -2.55 0.57
CA ALA A 108 12.42 -1.95 1.38
C ALA A 108 11.86 -1.09 2.52
N THR A 109 10.79 -0.36 2.25
CA THR A 109 10.11 0.46 3.26
C THR A 109 9.60 -0.43 4.39
N ALA A 110 8.93 -1.53 4.05
CA ALA A 110 8.44 -2.48 5.05
C ALA A 110 9.61 -3.11 5.82
N ARG A 111 10.62 -3.59 5.10
CA ARG A 111 11.75 -4.29 5.70
C ARG A 111 12.52 -3.43 6.70
N LEU A 112 12.89 -2.21 6.31
CA LEU A 112 13.69 -1.34 7.18
C LEU A 112 12.89 -0.76 8.35
N ASN A 113 11.56 -0.73 8.25
CA ASN A 113 10.69 -0.32 9.34
C ASN A 113 10.14 -1.50 10.15
N GLN A 114 10.64 -2.72 9.88
CA GLN A 114 10.26 -3.93 10.60
C GLN A 114 8.75 -4.22 10.53
N ILE A 115 8.14 -3.91 9.39
CA ILE A 115 6.74 -4.23 9.13
C ILE A 115 6.70 -5.59 8.45
N PRO A 116 6.03 -6.59 9.04
CA PRO A 116 6.10 -7.96 8.54
C PRO A 116 5.24 -8.22 7.30
N THR A 117 4.26 -7.36 7.00
CA THR A 117 3.25 -7.65 5.99
C THR A 117 3.01 -6.45 5.08
N VAL A 118 2.91 -6.70 3.78
CA VAL A 118 2.50 -5.73 2.77
C VAL A 118 1.21 -6.21 2.12
N PHE A 119 0.18 -5.36 2.10
CA PHE A 119 -1.03 -5.62 1.33
C PHE A 119 -0.88 -4.99 -0.05
N SER A 120 -0.92 -5.82 -1.09
CA SER A 120 -0.80 -5.39 -2.48
C SER A 120 -1.34 -6.48 -3.41
N GLU A 121 -1.96 -6.08 -4.52
CA GLU A 121 -2.31 -7.03 -5.57
C GLU A 121 -1.18 -7.26 -6.58
N ASP A 122 -0.10 -6.45 -6.53
CA ASP A 122 0.99 -6.49 -7.51
C ASP A 122 2.03 -7.58 -7.24
N PHE A 123 2.03 -8.15 -6.04
CA PHE A 123 2.93 -9.24 -5.66
C PHE A 123 2.17 -10.56 -5.62
N LYS A 124 2.89 -11.66 -5.85
CA LYS A 124 2.29 -12.98 -5.67
C LYS A 124 1.89 -13.15 -4.20
N SER A 125 0.59 -13.35 -3.96
CA SER A 125 0.06 -13.51 -2.60
C SER A 125 0.66 -14.74 -1.94
N GLY A 126 1.06 -14.57 -0.69
CA GLY A 126 1.72 -15.62 0.09
C GLY A 126 3.24 -15.69 -0.12
N SER A 127 3.81 -14.89 -1.03
CA SER A 127 5.27 -14.85 -1.18
C SER A 127 5.91 -14.13 0.00
N VAL A 128 7.13 -14.54 0.34
CA VAL A 128 7.91 -13.95 1.42
C VAL A 128 9.29 -13.60 0.87
N VAL A 129 9.71 -12.36 1.04
CA VAL A 129 11.03 -11.89 0.65
C VAL A 129 11.70 -11.32 1.91
N GLU A 130 12.71 -12.01 2.42
CA GLU A 130 13.47 -11.62 3.62
C GLU A 130 12.56 -11.14 4.77
N ALA A 131 11.69 -11.98 5.23
CA ALA A 131 10.76 -11.74 6.35
C ALA A 131 9.63 -10.74 6.06
N VAL A 132 9.51 -10.22 4.84
CA VAL A 132 8.35 -9.41 4.42
C VAL A 132 7.37 -10.31 3.67
N HIS A 133 6.15 -10.38 4.17
CA HIS A 133 5.08 -11.22 3.66
C HIS A 133 4.14 -10.40 2.79
N PHE A 134 3.91 -10.85 1.55
CA PHE A 134 3.01 -10.16 0.62
C PHE A 134 1.66 -10.85 0.58
N VAL A 135 0.60 -10.08 0.74
CA VAL A 135 -0.78 -10.57 0.77
C VAL A 135 -1.62 -9.74 -0.17
N ASP A 136 -2.36 -10.41 -1.05
CA ASP A 136 -3.34 -9.77 -1.91
C ASP A 136 -4.71 -9.76 -1.20
N PRO A 137 -5.18 -8.60 -0.74
CA PRO A 137 -6.44 -8.52 0.01
C PRO A 137 -7.68 -8.70 -0.87
N PHE A 138 -7.51 -8.76 -2.19
CA PHE A 138 -8.62 -8.91 -3.13
C PHE A 138 -8.91 -10.36 -3.49
N GLN A 139 -8.14 -11.30 -3.00
CA GLN A 139 -8.41 -12.72 -3.21
C GLN A 139 -9.62 -13.19 -2.43
N ALA A 140 -10.37 -14.17 -2.98
CA ALA A 140 -11.62 -14.65 -2.39
C ALA A 140 -11.45 -15.20 -0.97
N GLN A 141 -10.32 -15.86 -0.70
CA GLN A 141 -10.03 -16.49 0.60
C GLN A 141 -9.48 -15.52 1.65
N PHE A 142 -9.23 -14.26 1.27
CA PHE A 142 -8.66 -13.28 2.20
C PHE A 142 -9.60 -13.01 3.38
N ASN A 143 -9.05 -13.01 4.59
CA ASN A 143 -9.77 -12.68 5.82
C ASN A 143 -8.97 -11.65 6.62
N ILE A 144 -9.49 -10.43 6.71
CA ILE A 144 -8.81 -9.33 7.38
C ILE A 144 -8.52 -9.62 8.86
N ALA A 145 -9.38 -10.39 9.53
CA ALA A 145 -9.21 -10.70 10.95
C ALA A 145 -7.89 -11.41 11.26
N GLU A 146 -7.30 -12.08 10.28
CA GLU A 146 -6.01 -12.77 10.45
C GLU A 146 -4.83 -11.80 10.52
N TRP A 147 -5.04 -10.53 10.17
CA TRP A 147 -3.98 -9.55 10.00
C TRP A 147 -4.07 -8.35 10.95
N LEU A 148 -5.05 -8.33 11.83
CA LEU A 148 -5.27 -7.23 12.79
C LEU A 148 -4.49 -7.41 14.09
#